data_2a56d7dab51d10d6a4ec308318faaa97
#
_entry.id   2a56d7dab51d10d6a4ec308318faaa97
#
_cell.length_a   1.000
_cell.length_b   1.000
_cell.length_c   1.000
_cell.angle_alpha   90.00
_cell.angle_beta   90.00
_cell.angle_gamma   90.00
#
_symmetry.space_group_name_H-M   'P 1'
#
loop_
_entity.id
_entity.type
_entity.pdbx_description
1 polymer ?
#
loop_
_entity_poly.entity_id
_entity_poly.type
_entity_poly.pdbx_seq_one_letter_code
_entity_poly.pdbx_strand_id
1 'polypeptide(L)'
;MILLHHLRVGRSIFCVWQLEELGLDYELKVYHRNPETFRAPPELKQVHPLGKSPVIEDGDIKLAESSAITTYLLERYDSEHRFWPQRKEIAAWAEFTQWLHYPEGSVFVPLI
;
A
#
# COMPACT_ATOMS: atom_id res chain seq x y z
N MET A 1 12.62 -1.18 -10.83
CA MET A 1 12.29 0.07 -10.10
C MET A 1 10.83 0.01 -9.67
N ILE A 2 10.60 0.34 -8.42
CA ILE A 2 9.24 0.39 -7.86
C ILE A 2 8.60 1.71 -8.25
N LEU A 3 7.37 1.67 -8.75
CA LEU A 3 6.56 2.84 -9.03
C LEU A 3 5.30 2.79 -8.15
N LEU A 4 5.10 3.81 -7.33
CA LEU A 4 3.90 3.95 -6.51
C LEU A 4 2.98 5.01 -7.12
N HIS A 5 1.76 4.64 -7.40
CA HIS A 5 0.72 5.57 -7.82
C HIS A 5 0.08 6.18 -6.56
N HIS A 6 0.45 7.42 -6.29
CA HIS A 6 0.11 8.12 -5.06
C HIS A 6 -1.00 9.15 -5.33
N LEU A 7 -2.13 8.98 -4.68
CA LEU A 7 -3.22 9.95 -4.70
C LEU A 7 -3.11 10.83 -3.45
N ARG A 8 -2.99 12.14 -3.64
CA ARG A 8 -2.91 13.07 -2.51
C ARG A 8 -4.17 13.01 -1.66
N VAL A 9 -3.98 13.16 -0.36
CA VAL A 9 -5.05 13.07 0.64
C VAL A 9 -5.74 11.70 0.55
N GLY A 10 -4.95 10.65 0.76
CA GLY A 10 -5.43 9.28 0.68
C GLY A 10 -4.51 8.31 1.39
N ARG A 11 -4.82 7.04 1.26
CA ARG A 11 -4.14 5.95 1.98
C ARG A 11 -2.76 5.62 1.42
N SER A 12 -2.44 6.06 0.22
CA SER A 12 -1.14 5.78 -0.40
C SER A 12 0.04 6.38 0.36
N ILE A 13 -0.19 7.35 1.25
CA ILE A 13 0.86 7.90 2.10
C ILE A 13 1.48 6.83 3.01
N PHE A 14 0.71 5.82 3.41
CA PHE A 14 1.23 4.71 4.22
C PHE A 14 2.23 3.88 3.43
N CYS A 15 2.00 3.73 2.14
CA CYS A 15 2.95 3.04 1.26
C CYS A 15 4.23 3.84 1.08
N VAL A 16 4.15 5.16 0.99
CA VAL A 16 5.32 6.04 0.94
C VAL A 16 6.16 5.82 2.20
N TRP A 17 5.51 5.88 3.37
CA TRP A 17 6.20 5.67 4.65
C TRP A 17 6.91 4.32 4.67
N GLN A 18 6.21 3.27 4.26
CA GLN A 18 6.76 1.92 4.24
C GLN A 18 7.97 1.79 3.33
N LEU A 19 7.91 2.36 2.12
CA LEU A 19 9.03 2.35 1.18
C LEU A 19 10.24 3.06 1.77
N GLU A 20 10.02 4.19 2.46
CA GLU A 20 11.09 4.92 3.14
C GLU A 20 11.70 4.11 4.29
N GLU A 21 10.87 3.47 5.12
CA GLU A 21 11.35 2.65 6.23
C GLU A 21 12.15 1.43 5.74
N LEU A 22 11.77 0.86 4.60
CA LEU A 22 12.50 -0.25 4.00
C LEU A 22 13.79 0.20 3.29
N GLY A 23 13.97 1.51 3.12
CA GLY A 23 15.14 2.06 2.44
C GLY A 23 15.21 1.72 0.96
N LEU A 24 14.07 1.58 0.31
CA LEU A 24 14.00 1.18 -1.09
C LEU A 24 14.02 2.41 -2.01
N ASP A 25 14.61 2.23 -3.18
CA ASP A 25 14.50 3.20 -4.26
C ASP A 25 13.14 3.03 -4.93
N TYR A 26 12.44 4.13 -5.15
CA TYR A 26 11.13 4.11 -5.78
C TYR A 26 10.85 5.42 -6.48
N GLU A 27 9.87 5.40 -7.38
CA GLU A 27 9.34 6.59 -8.02
C GLU A 27 7.90 6.79 -7.60
N LEU A 28 7.48 8.05 -7.53
CA LEU A 28 6.09 8.41 -7.29
C LEU A 28 5.47 8.98 -8.55
N LYS A 29 4.29 8.48 -8.89
CA LYS A 29 3.41 9.19 -9.81
C LYS A 29 2.27 9.78 -8.98
N VAL A 30 2.23 11.11 -8.90
CA VAL A 30 1.29 11.81 -8.02
C VAL A 30 0.02 12.14 -8.79
N TYR A 31 -1.11 11.84 -8.18
CA TYR A 31 -2.44 12.18 -8.70
C TYR A 31 -3.12 13.16 -7.75
N HIS A 32 -3.92 14.03 -8.31
CA HIS A 32 -4.67 15.02 -7.55
C HIS A 32 -6.17 14.71 -7.64
N ARG A 33 -6.86 14.93 -6.53
CA ARG A 33 -8.32 14.75 -6.50
C ARG A 33 -9.00 15.87 -7.29
N ASN A 34 -10.18 15.54 -7.86
CA ASN A 34 -11.01 16.55 -8.47
C ASN A 34 -11.40 17.58 -7.40
N PRO A 35 -11.16 18.89 -7.62
CA PRO A 35 -11.42 19.91 -6.60
C PRO A 35 -12.90 20.08 -6.25
N GLU A 36 -13.81 19.70 -7.15
CA GLU A 36 -15.25 19.81 -6.91
C GLU A 36 -15.84 18.57 -6.25
N THR A 37 -15.50 17.38 -6.75
CA THR A 37 -16.05 16.11 -6.26
C THR A 37 -15.21 15.44 -5.20
N PHE A 38 -13.94 15.83 -5.08
CA PHE A 38 -12.92 15.21 -4.23
C PHE A 38 -12.64 13.75 -4.58
N ARG A 39 -13.02 13.33 -5.77
CA ARG A 39 -12.80 11.97 -6.24
C ARG A 39 -11.44 11.83 -6.91
N ALA A 40 -10.97 10.58 -7.01
CA ALA A 40 -9.76 10.26 -7.73
C ALA A 40 -9.92 10.58 -9.23
N PRO A 41 -8.83 10.98 -9.91
CA PRO A 41 -8.92 11.28 -11.34
C PRO A 41 -9.14 10.00 -12.15
N PRO A 42 -9.79 10.12 -13.32
CA PRO A 42 -10.09 8.95 -14.16
C PRO A 42 -8.85 8.19 -14.65
N GLU A 43 -7.68 8.83 -14.70
CA GLU A 43 -6.44 8.20 -15.14
C GLU A 43 -6.08 6.97 -14.30
N LEU A 44 -6.51 6.93 -13.03
CA LEU A 44 -6.25 5.78 -12.17
C LEU A 44 -6.94 4.50 -12.64
N LYS A 45 -8.05 4.60 -13.37
CA LYS A 45 -8.71 3.43 -13.95
C LYS A 45 -7.89 2.79 -15.06
N GLN A 46 -7.02 3.55 -15.70
CA GLN A 46 -6.12 3.01 -16.72
C GLN A 46 -4.96 2.25 -16.07
N VAL A 47 -4.63 2.57 -14.82
CA VAL A 47 -3.58 1.87 -14.08
C VAL A 47 -4.11 0.57 -13.49
N HIS A 48 -5.29 0.62 -12.87
CA HIS A 48 -5.94 -0.54 -12.28
C HIS A 48 -7.46 -0.39 -12.40
N PRO A 49 -8.19 -1.48 -12.69
CA PRO A 49 -9.64 -1.40 -12.92
C PRO A 49 -10.46 -0.76 -11.82
N LEU A 50 -10.00 -0.87 -10.57
CA LEU A 50 -10.70 -0.26 -9.42
C LEU A 50 -10.61 1.26 -9.41
N GLY A 51 -9.66 1.85 -10.15
CA GLY A 51 -9.51 3.30 -10.23
C GLY A 51 -9.17 3.96 -8.89
N LYS A 52 -8.48 3.23 -8.01
CA LYS A 52 -8.14 3.68 -6.67
C LYS A 52 -6.64 3.68 -6.46
N SER A 53 -6.19 4.36 -5.44
CA SER A 53 -4.82 4.37 -4.94
C SER A 53 -4.83 3.81 -3.51
N PRO A 54 -3.78 3.14 -3.04
CA PRO A 54 -2.50 2.95 -3.73
C PRO A 54 -2.51 1.82 -4.76
N VAL A 55 -1.67 1.96 -5.78
CA VAL A 55 -1.29 0.88 -6.68
C VAL A 55 0.23 0.93 -6.81
N ILE A 56 0.86 -0.23 -6.76
CA ILE A 56 2.31 -0.34 -6.93
C ILE A 56 2.61 -1.14 -8.19
N GLU A 57 3.65 -0.74 -8.90
CA GLU A 57 4.23 -1.51 -10.01
C GLU A 57 5.66 -1.85 -9.66
N ASP A 58 6.04 -3.10 -9.82
CA ASP A 58 7.39 -3.56 -9.56
C ASP A 58 7.74 -4.62 -10.61
N GLY A 59 8.43 -4.21 -11.67
CA GLY A 59 8.63 -5.05 -12.83
C GLY A 59 7.29 -5.39 -13.48
N ASP A 60 7.01 -6.66 -13.61
CA ASP A 60 5.73 -7.14 -14.19
C ASP A 60 4.60 -7.22 -13.18
N ILE A 61 4.88 -6.95 -11.92
CA ILE A 61 3.88 -7.03 -10.86
C ILE A 61 3.15 -5.69 -10.74
N LYS A 62 1.83 -5.75 -10.77
CA LYS A 62 0.98 -4.60 -10.53
C LYS A 62 -0.02 -5.01 -9.47
N LEU A 63 -0.05 -4.29 -8.35
CA LEU A 63 -0.78 -4.70 -7.17
C LEU A 63 -1.52 -3.52 -6.55
N ALA A 64 -2.80 -3.73 -6.26
CA ALA A 64 -3.64 -2.80 -5.51
C ALA A 64 -3.83 -3.34 -4.08
N GLU A 65 -4.53 -2.59 -3.25
CA GLU A 65 -4.84 -2.88 -1.85
C GLU A 65 -3.65 -2.68 -0.94
N SER A 66 -3.80 -1.78 0.03
CA SER A 66 -2.69 -1.37 0.91
C SER A 66 -2.07 -2.52 1.69
N SER A 67 -2.88 -3.41 2.26
CA SER A 67 -2.35 -4.54 3.02
C SER A 67 -1.67 -5.59 2.12
N ALA A 68 -2.17 -5.77 0.91
CA ALA A 68 -1.51 -6.65 -0.07
C ALA A 68 -0.16 -6.08 -0.50
N ILE A 69 -0.09 -4.78 -0.72
CA ILE A 69 1.16 -4.09 -1.05
C ILE A 69 2.16 -4.23 0.10
N THR A 70 1.71 -4.01 1.34
CA THR A 70 2.54 -4.18 2.54
C THR A 70 3.13 -5.59 2.60
N THR A 71 2.28 -6.59 2.45
CA THR A 71 2.72 -7.99 2.48
C THR A 71 3.72 -8.30 1.38
N TYR A 72 3.45 -7.83 0.17
CA TYR A 72 4.36 -8.01 -0.96
C TYR A 72 5.73 -7.40 -0.70
N LEU A 73 5.76 -6.16 -0.23
CA LEU A 73 7.01 -5.46 0.03
C LEU A 73 7.82 -6.16 1.13
N LEU A 74 7.17 -6.62 2.18
CA LEU A 74 7.84 -7.35 3.26
C LEU A 74 8.38 -8.68 2.76
N GLU A 75 7.58 -9.45 2.03
CA GLU A 75 8.02 -10.75 1.48
C GLU A 75 9.23 -10.60 0.57
N ARG A 76 9.23 -9.58 -0.27
CA ARG A 76 10.29 -9.43 -1.26
C ARG A 76 11.52 -8.69 -0.74
N TYR A 77 11.35 -7.71 0.13
CA TYR A 77 12.41 -6.77 0.50
C TYR A 77 12.79 -6.79 1.96
N ASP A 78 12.10 -7.55 2.81
CA ASP A 78 12.43 -7.67 4.22
C ASP A 78 12.63 -9.14 4.63
N SER A 79 13.51 -9.83 3.91
CA SER A 79 13.82 -11.23 4.19
C SER A 79 14.45 -11.45 5.57
N GLU A 80 15.03 -10.40 6.16
CA GLU A 80 15.62 -10.46 7.50
C GLU A 80 14.60 -10.24 8.61
N HIS A 81 13.34 -10.03 8.26
CA HIS A 81 12.24 -9.87 9.22
C HIS A 81 12.46 -8.73 10.23
N ARG A 82 12.91 -7.57 9.73
CA ARG A 82 13.08 -6.39 10.58
C ARG A 82 11.75 -5.80 11.04
N PHE A 83 10.70 -5.94 10.21
CA PHE A 83 9.41 -5.28 10.44
C PHE A 83 8.25 -6.26 10.59
N TRP A 84 8.48 -7.56 10.50
CA TRP A 84 7.43 -8.55 10.61
C TRP A 84 7.97 -9.86 11.17
N PRO A 85 7.12 -10.67 11.86
CA PRO A 85 7.55 -11.96 12.39
C PRO A 85 7.68 -13.01 11.29
N GLN A 86 8.37 -14.09 11.60
CA GLN A 86 8.40 -15.24 10.70
C GLN A 86 7.08 -16.03 10.81
N ARG A 87 6.69 -16.65 9.71
CA ARG A 87 5.42 -17.42 9.69
C ARG A 87 5.37 -18.58 10.67
N LYS A 88 6.54 -19.17 10.97
CA LYS A 88 6.63 -20.25 11.97
C LYS A 88 6.30 -19.80 13.39
N GLU A 89 6.40 -18.51 13.66
CA GLU A 89 6.02 -17.91 14.93
C GLU A 89 4.51 -17.64 14.92
N ILE A 90 3.73 -18.69 15.07
CA ILE A 90 2.29 -18.67 14.76
C ILE A 90 1.53 -17.60 15.52
N ALA A 91 1.77 -17.45 16.83
CA ALA A 91 1.06 -16.44 17.63
C ALA A 91 1.42 -15.02 17.19
N ALA A 92 2.71 -14.74 16.98
CA ALA A 92 3.17 -13.44 16.54
C ALA A 92 2.68 -13.13 15.11
N TRP A 93 2.66 -14.14 14.25
CA TRP A 93 2.15 -13.99 12.89
C TRP A 93 0.65 -13.67 12.87
N ALA A 94 -0.13 -14.35 13.70
CA ALA A 94 -1.56 -14.09 13.81
C ALA A 94 -1.82 -12.66 14.28
N GLU A 95 -1.10 -12.21 15.30
CA GLU A 95 -1.22 -10.84 15.81
C GLU A 95 -0.79 -9.80 14.76
N PHE A 96 0.32 -10.05 14.06
CA PHE A 96 0.75 -9.19 12.97
C PHE A 96 -0.33 -9.06 11.89
N THR A 97 -0.92 -10.19 11.48
CA THR A 97 -1.96 -10.20 10.46
C THR A 97 -3.19 -9.42 10.90
N GLN A 98 -3.57 -9.54 12.17
CA GLN A 98 -4.68 -8.76 12.73
C GLN A 98 -4.40 -7.26 12.60
N TRP A 99 -3.24 -6.79 13.02
CA TRP A 99 -2.91 -5.38 12.96
C TRP A 99 -2.68 -4.87 11.54
N LEU A 100 -2.24 -5.75 10.62
CA LEU A 100 -2.11 -5.42 9.21
C LEU A 100 -3.46 -5.05 8.59
N HIS A 101 -4.52 -5.75 8.95
CA HIS A 101 -5.85 -5.54 8.38
C HIS A 101 -6.71 -4.56 9.19
N TYR A 102 -6.37 -4.30 10.43
CA TYR A 102 -7.15 -3.47 11.34
C TYR A 102 -7.43 -2.06 10.80
N PRO A 103 -6.45 -1.32 10.24
CA PRO A 103 -6.73 0.03 9.75
C PRO A 103 -7.81 0.08 8.68
N GLU A 104 -7.74 -0.79 7.69
CA GLU A 104 -8.70 -0.81 6.59
C GLU A 104 -10.06 -1.37 7.01
N GLY A 105 -10.05 -2.42 7.86
CA GLY A 105 -11.28 -3.10 8.23
C GLY A 105 -12.07 -2.42 9.33
N SER A 106 -11.40 -1.73 10.26
CA SER A 106 -12.07 -1.24 11.48
C SER A 106 -11.88 0.25 11.75
N VAL A 107 -10.88 0.89 11.16
CA VAL A 107 -10.60 2.31 11.42
C VAL A 107 -11.05 3.19 10.26
N PHE A 108 -10.56 2.93 9.05
CA PHE A 108 -10.83 3.84 7.93
C PHE A 108 -12.25 3.76 7.40
N VAL A 109 -12.88 2.58 7.42
CA VAL A 109 -14.26 2.44 6.94
C VAL A 109 -15.22 3.35 7.71
N PRO A 110 -15.23 3.37 9.05
CA PRO A 110 -16.12 4.31 9.77
C PRO A 110 -15.68 5.77 9.68
N LEU A 111 -14.45 6.07 9.29
CA LEU A 111 -13.96 7.45 9.18
C LEU A 111 -14.31 8.11 7.85
N ILE A 112 -14.66 7.33 6.87
CA ILE A 112 -15.00 7.80 5.54
C ILE A 112 -16.42 7.41 5.16
#